data_a9846c82e78ca882cf9062af173a4436
#
_entry.id   a9846c82e78ca882cf9062af173a4436
#
_cell.length_a   1.000
_cell.length_b   1.000
_cell.length_c   1.000
_cell.angle_alpha   90.00
_cell.angle_beta   90.00
_cell.angle_gamma   90.00
#
_symmetry.space_group_name_H-M   'P 1'
#
loop_
_entity.id
_entity.type
_entity.pdbx_description
1 polymer ?
#
loop_
_entity_poly.entity_id
_entity_poly.type
_entity_poly.pdbx_seq_one_letter_code
_entity_poly.pdbx_strand_id
1 'polypeptide(L)'
;MADKIKTPGPPKGAGTEDRARLVNTIRGRMVHPPDALQPDENGVMRWVKAPIKCLENIEVALGTDPVFAKKIDFDAFAGRLTYDGTEVTDAVVTEITIGIGRTFDLRVPSAQVAEVMAYLAERKWARHPLREYLAALTWDGVERLDTLLHRSLGVPDSPHGRKVSRAWAISAAARGMAPGCKVDTVLILAGKQGAGKSTWCRTLFGAPFFCDTRFKLGDKDALQGLRGVWCYELAELASTRAKDAEEVKAFLSAQEDRYRPPYGKVMVTYKRSTIFVGTTNQPTFLADPTGARRFWPVTVGAVDLDWTAAHRDQVWAEAVAAFKAGEPWWLDRATESAVEDERAAYQHDDPWEAAVESWCYDLSRHKNGVTVRDVLTDCLGKDVGDLSRGDEMRVAGILGSLGWGKRRVRGEGGRAHVWMPVGAKSP
;
A
#
# COMPACT_ATOMS: atom_id res chain seq x y z
N MET A 1 31.87 14.71 6.16
CA MET A 1 32.39 15.73 5.26
C MET A 1 31.20 16.43 4.65
N ALA A 2 30.93 17.67 5.03
CA ALA A 2 29.81 18.43 4.54
C ALA A 2 30.14 18.96 3.14
N ASP A 3 29.52 18.38 2.13
CA ASP A 3 29.57 18.92 0.77
C ASP A 3 28.93 20.30 0.78
N LYS A 4 29.73 21.28 0.41
CA LYS A 4 29.28 22.66 0.23
C LYS A 4 28.22 22.67 -0.89
N ILE A 5 26.96 22.89 -0.49
CA ILE A 5 25.87 23.16 -1.42
C ILE A 5 26.26 24.40 -2.23
N LYS A 6 26.62 24.20 -3.48
CA LYS A 6 26.86 25.29 -4.44
C LYS A 6 25.53 25.94 -4.73
N THR A 7 25.37 27.19 -4.33
CA THR A 7 24.31 28.08 -4.80
C THR A 7 24.27 28.04 -6.33
N PRO A 8 23.16 27.70 -6.97
CA PRO A 8 23.09 27.72 -8.43
C PRO A 8 23.27 29.13 -8.94
N GLY A 9 24.37 29.35 -9.64
CA GLY A 9 24.57 30.55 -10.44
C GLY A 9 23.53 30.61 -11.56
N PRO A 10 23.31 31.77 -12.18
CA PRO A 10 22.36 31.90 -13.26
C PRO A 10 22.68 30.89 -14.37
N PRO A 11 21.64 30.32 -15.04
CA PRO A 11 21.82 29.33 -16.08
C PRO A 11 22.77 29.84 -17.16
N LYS A 12 23.82 29.06 -17.46
CA LYS A 12 24.76 29.38 -18.53
C LYS A 12 24.00 29.38 -19.86
N GLY A 13 23.76 30.57 -20.45
CA GLY A 13 23.14 30.73 -21.77
C GLY A 13 22.15 31.87 -21.96
N ALA A 14 21.55 32.43 -20.89
CA ALA A 14 20.76 33.66 -21.02
C ALA A 14 21.68 34.86 -20.67
N GLY A 15 21.86 35.80 -21.58
CA GLY A 15 22.58 37.03 -21.33
C GLY A 15 21.97 37.79 -20.14
N THR A 16 22.78 38.54 -19.39
CA THR A 16 22.32 39.29 -18.22
C THR A 16 21.15 40.23 -18.55
N GLU A 17 21.11 40.77 -19.78
CA GLU A 17 20.02 41.61 -20.30
C GLU A 17 18.71 40.85 -20.47
N ASP A 18 18.72 39.61 -21.02
CA ASP A 18 17.54 38.79 -21.20
C ASP A 18 16.94 38.39 -19.85
N ARG A 19 17.77 38.11 -18.87
CA ARG A 19 17.33 37.81 -17.50
C ARG A 19 16.69 39.05 -16.85
N ALA A 20 17.24 40.23 -17.01
CA ALA A 20 16.69 41.47 -16.46
C ALA A 20 15.33 41.82 -17.12
N ARG A 21 15.19 41.63 -18.42
CA ARG A 21 13.93 41.80 -19.15
C ARG A 21 12.86 40.84 -18.65
N LEU A 22 13.21 39.55 -18.45
CA LEU A 22 12.28 38.56 -17.93
C LEU A 22 11.81 38.92 -16.51
N VAL A 23 12.73 39.28 -15.60
CA VAL A 23 12.39 39.70 -14.23
C VAL A 23 11.43 40.91 -14.25
N ASN A 24 11.68 41.92 -15.09
CA ASN A 24 10.79 43.05 -15.22
C ASN A 24 9.41 42.67 -15.77
N THR A 25 9.35 41.75 -16.71
CA THR A 25 8.10 41.23 -17.24
C THR A 25 7.30 40.50 -16.16
N ILE A 26 7.95 39.70 -15.35
CA ILE A 26 7.34 38.98 -14.22
C ILE A 26 6.86 39.99 -13.16
N ARG A 27 7.68 40.98 -12.81
CA ARG A 27 7.28 42.08 -11.89
C ARG A 27 6.05 42.81 -12.38
N GLY A 28 5.90 43.05 -13.69
CA GLY A 28 4.74 43.68 -14.29
C GLY A 28 3.43 42.91 -14.11
N ARG A 29 3.49 41.63 -13.75
CA ARG A 29 2.31 40.79 -13.42
C ARG A 29 1.97 40.79 -11.93
N MET A 30 2.84 41.33 -11.10
CA MET A 30 2.65 41.40 -9.65
C MET A 30 1.73 42.55 -9.26
N VAL A 31 1.11 42.42 -8.08
CA VAL A 31 0.35 43.50 -7.46
C VAL A 31 1.34 44.49 -6.82
N HIS A 32 1.23 45.74 -7.17
CA HIS A 32 2.08 46.82 -6.70
C HIS A 32 1.30 47.92 -5.95
N PRO A 33 1.94 48.66 -5.06
CA PRO A 33 1.36 49.88 -4.51
C PRO A 33 1.10 50.91 -5.65
N PRO A 34 0.19 51.89 -5.45
CA PRO A 34 0.05 53.01 -6.36
C PRO A 34 1.40 53.69 -6.62
N ASP A 35 1.61 54.16 -7.84
CA ASP A 35 2.84 54.87 -8.29
C ASP A 35 4.14 54.07 -8.07
N ALA A 36 4.06 52.75 -8.15
CA ALA A 36 5.25 51.89 -8.03
C ALA A 36 6.12 51.93 -9.29
N LEU A 37 5.58 52.27 -10.45
CA LEU A 37 6.30 52.41 -11.70
C LEU A 37 6.40 53.89 -12.05
N GLN A 38 7.59 54.44 -12.14
CA GLN A 38 7.82 55.88 -12.40
C GLN A 38 8.92 56.06 -13.46
N PRO A 39 8.90 57.15 -14.25
CA PRO A 39 9.97 57.44 -15.17
C PRO A 39 11.22 57.90 -14.41
N ASP A 40 12.39 57.47 -14.86
CA ASP A 40 13.67 58.02 -14.42
C ASP A 40 13.99 59.36 -15.14
N GLU A 41 15.14 59.93 -14.87
CA GLU A 41 15.62 61.19 -15.47
C GLU A 41 15.68 61.19 -17.02
N ASN A 42 15.73 59.96 -17.61
CA ASN A 42 15.75 59.76 -19.07
C ASN A 42 14.37 59.34 -19.61
N GLY A 43 13.31 59.39 -18.80
CA GLY A 43 11.96 58.95 -19.17
C GLY A 43 11.74 57.47 -19.23
N VAL A 44 12.70 56.64 -18.80
CA VAL A 44 12.58 55.19 -18.77
C VAL A 44 11.82 54.74 -17.52
N MET A 45 10.72 54.01 -17.71
CA MET A 45 9.89 53.52 -16.60
C MET A 45 10.63 52.51 -15.73
N ARG A 46 10.73 52.80 -14.44
CA ARG A 46 11.41 51.96 -13.43
C ARG A 46 10.54 51.67 -12.21
N TRP A 47 10.71 50.47 -11.67
CA TRP A 47 10.06 50.10 -10.42
C TRP A 47 10.74 50.77 -9.22
N VAL A 48 10.05 51.75 -8.64
CA VAL A 48 10.54 52.53 -7.48
C VAL A 48 10.02 52.06 -6.14
N LYS A 49 8.98 51.20 -6.16
CA LYS A 49 8.45 50.54 -4.94
C LYS A 49 8.46 49.02 -5.09
N ALA A 50 8.64 48.32 -3.97
CA ALA A 50 8.54 46.85 -3.92
C ALA A 50 7.11 46.35 -4.21
N PRO A 51 6.94 45.15 -4.71
CA PRO A 51 5.63 44.48 -4.82
C PRO A 51 4.95 44.33 -3.44
N ILE A 52 3.62 44.31 -3.44
CA ILE A 52 2.85 44.05 -2.21
C ILE A 52 3.16 42.62 -1.72
N LYS A 53 3.30 42.46 -0.40
CA LYS A 53 3.53 41.17 0.26
C LYS A 53 2.22 40.38 0.35
N CYS A 54 1.88 39.63 -0.71
CA CYS A 54 0.67 38.82 -0.81
C CYS A 54 0.96 37.48 -1.48
N LEU A 55 0.05 36.51 -1.33
CA LEU A 55 0.19 35.16 -1.89
C LEU A 55 0.22 35.16 -3.41
N GLU A 56 -0.55 36.05 -4.04
CA GLU A 56 -0.62 36.22 -5.49
C GLU A 56 0.76 36.57 -6.07
N ASN A 57 1.51 37.44 -5.41
CA ASN A 57 2.83 37.83 -5.86
C ASN A 57 3.86 36.70 -5.67
N ILE A 58 3.70 35.89 -4.64
CA ILE A 58 4.51 34.66 -4.47
C ILE A 58 4.17 33.68 -5.60
N GLU A 59 2.86 33.50 -5.91
CA GLU A 59 2.42 32.64 -7.00
C GLU A 59 3.02 33.07 -8.34
N VAL A 60 2.98 34.36 -8.65
CA VAL A 60 3.57 34.89 -9.87
C VAL A 60 5.08 34.64 -9.90
N ALA A 61 5.81 34.89 -8.81
CA ALA A 61 7.25 34.65 -8.74
C ALA A 61 7.60 33.18 -8.97
N LEU A 62 6.99 32.27 -8.21
CA LEU A 62 7.26 30.85 -8.27
C LEU A 62 6.75 30.19 -9.54
N GLY A 63 5.55 30.58 -10.00
CA GLY A 63 4.88 29.94 -11.13
C GLY A 63 5.35 30.40 -12.50
N THR A 64 6.06 31.54 -12.57
CA THR A 64 6.43 32.16 -13.87
C THR A 64 7.94 32.19 -14.10
N ASP A 65 8.74 32.36 -13.04
CA ASP A 65 10.19 32.40 -13.18
C ASP A 65 10.76 30.98 -13.38
N PRO A 66 11.39 30.69 -14.53
CA PRO A 66 11.97 29.38 -14.82
C PRO A 66 13.01 28.88 -13.81
N VAL A 67 13.63 29.78 -13.05
CA VAL A 67 14.60 29.44 -12.01
C VAL A 67 13.93 28.66 -10.88
N PHE A 68 12.66 28.95 -10.60
CA PHE A 68 11.86 28.29 -9.57
C PHE A 68 10.90 27.26 -10.19
N ALA A 69 10.09 27.68 -11.16
CA ALA A 69 8.98 26.90 -11.73
C ALA A 69 9.40 25.55 -12.30
N LYS A 70 10.58 25.47 -12.95
CA LYS A 70 11.08 24.21 -13.55
C LYS A 70 11.68 23.23 -12.55
N LYS A 71 11.82 23.61 -11.30
CA LYS A 71 12.45 22.82 -10.25
C LYS A 71 11.47 22.29 -9.23
N ILE A 72 10.27 22.85 -9.19
CA ILE A 72 9.23 22.47 -8.25
C ILE A 72 8.41 21.34 -8.87
N ASP A 73 8.35 20.18 -8.22
CA ASP A 73 7.52 19.05 -8.61
C ASP A 73 6.75 18.53 -7.39
N PHE A 74 5.61 17.89 -7.64
CA PHE A 74 4.85 17.17 -6.64
C PHE A 74 4.77 15.69 -7.00
N ASP A 75 5.37 14.85 -6.20
CA ASP A 75 5.20 13.40 -6.30
C ASP A 75 3.84 13.02 -5.70
N ALA A 76 2.82 12.89 -6.55
CA ALA A 76 1.46 12.54 -6.14
C ALA A 76 1.36 11.10 -5.60
N PHE A 77 2.28 10.22 -5.96
CA PHE A 77 2.34 8.86 -5.44
C PHE A 77 2.84 8.84 -3.98
N ALA A 78 3.93 9.56 -3.71
CA ALA A 78 4.48 9.67 -2.36
C ALA A 78 3.82 10.79 -1.53
N GLY A 79 3.11 11.73 -2.19
CA GLY A 79 2.56 12.91 -1.51
C GLY A 79 3.63 13.86 -1.02
N ARG A 80 4.71 14.00 -1.78
CA ARG A 80 5.87 14.79 -1.39
C ARG A 80 6.15 15.90 -2.39
N LEU A 81 6.48 17.08 -1.84
CA LEU A 81 6.98 18.20 -2.60
C LEU A 81 8.47 18.01 -2.84
N THR A 82 8.93 18.16 -4.07
CA THR A 82 10.33 18.10 -4.44
C THR A 82 10.78 19.39 -5.12
N TYR A 83 12.04 19.72 -4.95
CA TYR A 83 12.72 20.83 -5.60
C TYR A 83 14.04 20.34 -6.18
N ASP A 84 14.19 20.46 -7.49
CA ASP A 84 15.37 19.96 -8.22
C ASP A 84 15.64 18.46 -7.95
N GLY A 85 14.56 17.66 -7.86
CA GLY A 85 14.61 16.21 -7.63
C GLY A 85 14.86 15.78 -6.17
N THR A 86 15.02 16.72 -5.23
CA THR A 86 15.22 16.44 -3.81
C THR A 86 13.99 16.83 -2.99
N GLU A 87 13.75 16.15 -1.87
CA GLU A 87 12.64 16.46 -0.97
C GLU A 87 12.80 17.87 -0.39
N VAL A 88 11.72 18.64 -0.37
CA VAL A 88 11.73 20.02 0.14
C VAL A 88 11.83 20.00 1.66
N THR A 89 12.88 20.64 2.16
CA THR A 89 13.14 20.90 3.59
C THR A 89 12.95 22.38 3.90
N ASP A 90 12.91 22.72 5.19
CA ASP A 90 12.87 24.13 5.64
C ASP A 90 14.04 24.96 5.08
N ALA A 91 15.21 24.33 4.92
CA ALA A 91 16.36 24.97 4.31
C ALA A 91 16.12 25.34 2.84
N VAL A 92 15.52 24.44 2.07
CA VAL A 92 15.16 24.68 0.66
C VAL A 92 14.12 25.80 0.55
N VAL A 93 13.08 25.78 1.40
CA VAL A 93 12.08 26.87 1.45
C VAL A 93 12.73 28.20 1.77
N THR A 94 13.66 28.22 2.71
CA THR A 94 14.40 29.44 3.10
C THR A 94 15.27 29.95 1.94
N GLU A 95 15.98 29.07 1.23
CA GLU A 95 16.77 29.42 0.04
C GLU A 95 15.89 30.05 -1.05
N ILE A 96 14.75 29.44 -1.36
CA ILE A 96 13.79 29.96 -2.33
C ILE A 96 13.26 31.33 -1.89
N THR A 97 12.91 31.48 -0.60
CA THR A 97 12.43 32.74 -0.02
C THR A 97 13.45 33.86 -0.21
N ILE A 98 14.74 33.58 0.08
CA ILE A 98 15.84 34.52 -0.13
C ILE A 98 15.96 34.84 -1.63
N GLY A 99 15.87 33.83 -2.49
CA GLY A 99 15.94 33.98 -3.94
C GLY A 99 14.83 34.91 -4.49
N ILE A 100 13.60 34.74 -4.04
CA ILE A 100 12.46 35.60 -4.39
C ILE A 100 12.72 37.04 -3.91
N GLY A 101 13.18 37.20 -2.66
CA GLY A 101 13.50 38.50 -2.08
C GLY A 101 14.58 39.26 -2.87
N ARG A 102 15.63 38.56 -3.30
CA ARG A 102 16.71 39.15 -4.11
C ARG A 102 16.30 39.47 -5.54
N THR A 103 15.49 38.59 -6.15
CA THR A 103 15.12 38.74 -7.57
C THR A 103 14.05 39.78 -7.77
N PHE A 104 13.00 39.79 -6.93
CA PHE A 104 11.82 40.62 -7.11
C PHE A 104 11.64 41.71 -6.07
N ASP A 105 12.53 41.82 -5.11
CA ASP A 105 12.40 42.66 -3.89
C ASP A 105 11.11 42.32 -3.08
N LEU A 106 10.67 41.07 -3.17
CA LEU A 106 9.45 40.55 -2.51
C LEU A 106 9.87 39.84 -1.20
N ARG A 107 9.81 40.57 -0.09
CA ARG A 107 10.19 40.07 1.25
C ARG A 107 8.97 39.52 1.99
N VAL A 108 8.79 38.20 1.94
CA VAL A 108 7.64 37.46 2.52
C VAL A 108 8.10 36.42 3.54
N PRO A 109 7.21 35.99 4.45
CA PRO A 109 7.50 34.88 5.36
C PRO A 109 7.71 33.56 4.60
N SER A 110 8.69 32.75 5.01
CA SER A 110 8.95 31.43 4.40
C SER A 110 7.76 30.48 4.46
N ALA A 111 6.95 30.57 5.51
CA ALA A 111 5.71 29.78 5.62
C ALA A 111 4.72 30.06 4.46
N GLN A 112 4.59 31.29 4.01
CA GLN A 112 3.74 31.63 2.85
C GLN A 112 4.35 31.12 1.55
N VAL A 113 5.68 31.13 1.42
CA VAL A 113 6.37 30.56 0.27
C VAL A 113 6.14 29.05 0.21
N ALA A 114 6.25 28.33 1.33
CA ALA A 114 5.95 26.90 1.40
C ALA A 114 4.49 26.58 1.02
N GLU A 115 3.54 27.37 1.49
CA GLU A 115 2.12 27.23 1.19
C GLU A 115 1.86 27.37 -0.32
N VAL A 116 2.38 28.41 -0.94
CA VAL A 116 2.20 28.67 -2.38
C VAL A 116 2.98 27.65 -3.22
N MET A 117 4.16 27.20 -2.78
CA MET A 117 4.88 26.11 -3.44
C MET A 117 4.04 24.82 -3.48
N ALA A 118 3.48 24.41 -2.34
CA ALA A 118 2.64 23.22 -2.26
C ALA A 118 1.42 23.35 -3.18
N TYR A 119 0.73 24.50 -3.13
CA TYR A 119 -0.43 24.78 -3.99
C TYR A 119 -0.10 24.66 -5.47
N LEU A 120 0.99 25.28 -5.92
CA LEU A 120 1.41 25.27 -7.31
C LEU A 120 1.84 23.87 -7.76
N ALA A 121 2.60 23.19 -6.93
CA ALA A 121 3.12 21.86 -7.22
C ALA A 121 1.98 20.85 -7.40
N GLU A 122 1.03 20.80 -6.49
CA GLU A 122 -0.12 19.91 -6.58
C GLU A 122 -0.99 20.20 -7.82
N ARG A 123 -1.16 21.46 -8.20
CA ARG A 123 -2.05 21.84 -9.30
C ARG A 123 -1.41 21.86 -10.69
N LYS A 124 -0.14 22.26 -10.77
CA LYS A 124 0.51 22.49 -12.07
C LYS A 124 1.58 21.46 -12.41
N TRP A 125 2.21 20.84 -11.39
CA TRP A 125 3.39 20.00 -11.58
C TRP A 125 3.31 18.64 -10.88
N ALA A 126 2.09 18.17 -10.62
CA ALA A 126 1.89 16.86 -10.02
C ALA A 126 2.28 15.75 -11.00
N ARG A 127 3.18 14.89 -10.56
CA ARG A 127 3.63 13.70 -11.28
C ARG A 127 3.31 12.46 -10.46
N HIS A 128 3.11 11.35 -11.13
CA HIS A 128 2.89 10.06 -10.46
C HIS A 128 3.94 9.05 -10.95
N PRO A 129 5.12 9.00 -10.32
CA PRO A 129 6.27 8.23 -10.82
C PRO A 129 5.96 6.76 -11.13
N LEU A 130 5.19 6.08 -10.28
CA LEU A 130 4.79 4.70 -10.52
C LEU A 130 3.93 4.56 -11.78
N ARG A 131 2.95 5.44 -11.98
CA ARG A 131 2.09 5.41 -13.16
C ARG A 131 2.88 5.75 -14.44
N GLU A 132 3.77 6.73 -14.34
CA GLU A 132 4.67 7.10 -15.45
C GLU A 132 5.55 5.93 -15.83
N TYR A 133 6.16 5.24 -14.85
CA TYR A 133 6.94 4.03 -15.08
C TYR A 133 6.11 2.96 -15.80
N LEU A 134 4.97 2.58 -15.23
CA LEU A 134 4.10 1.54 -15.81
C LEU A 134 3.56 1.90 -17.20
N ALA A 135 3.22 3.17 -17.42
CA ALA A 135 2.68 3.64 -18.70
C ALA A 135 3.72 3.70 -19.81
N ALA A 136 5.00 3.86 -19.47
CA ALA A 136 6.11 3.90 -20.41
C ALA A 136 6.54 2.50 -20.91
N LEU A 137 6.12 1.43 -20.22
CA LEU A 137 6.48 0.07 -20.58
C LEU A 137 5.73 -0.37 -21.85
N THR A 138 6.45 -1.11 -22.70
CA THR A 138 5.88 -1.74 -23.90
C THR A 138 6.12 -3.24 -23.83
N TRP A 139 5.05 -4.01 -23.88
CA TRP A 139 5.12 -5.47 -23.86
C TRP A 139 5.64 -6.04 -25.20
N ASP A 140 6.56 -6.96 -25.10
CA ASP A 140 7.20 -7.65 -26.26
C ASP A 140 6.36 -8.79 -26.85
N GLY A 141 5.17 -9.06 -26.28
CA GLY A 141 4.26 -10.12 -26.75
C GLY A 141 4.59 -11.51 -26.19
N VAL A 142 5.63 -11.65 -25.35
CA VAL A 142 5.98 -12.93 -24.73
C VAL A 142 5.31 -13.07 -23.37
N GLU A 143 4.51 -14.11 -23.21
CA GLU A 143 3.80 -14.40 -21.96
C GLU A 143 4.74 -14.85 -20.85
N ARG A 144 4.67 -14.19 -19.69
CA ARG A 144 5.47 -14.46 -18.49
C ARG A 144 4.64 -14.55 -17.22
N LEU A 145 3.46 -13.94 -17.18
CA LEU A 145 2.67 -13.84 -15.95
C LEU A 145 2.27 -15.20 -15.38
N ASP A 146 1.86 -16.12 -16.23
CA ASP A 146 1.46 -17.46 -15.82
C ASP A 146 2.60 -18.24 -15.14
N THR A 147 3.82 -18.01 -15.59
CA THR A 147 5.00 -18.70 -15.09
C THR A 147 5.89 -17.86 -14.19
N LEU A 148 5.49 -16.65 -13.85
CA LEU A 148 6.29 -15.71 -13.05
C LEU A 148 6.74 -16.34 -11.74
N LEU A 149 5.80 -16.85 -10.91
CA LEU A 149 6.14 -17.43 -9.61
C LEU A 149 6.97 -18.71 -9.76
N HIS A 150 6.68 -19.55 -10.77
CA HIS A 150 7.47 -20.75 -11.06
C HIS A 150 8.92 -20.40 -11.45
N ARG A 151 9.10 -19.48 -12.40
CA ARG A 151 10.42 -19.11 -12.94
C ARG A 151 11.28 -18.36 -11.93
N SER A 152 10.66 -17.42 -11.19
CA SER A 152 11.41 -16.50 -10.33
C SER A 152 11.54 -16.97 -8.87
N LEU A 153 10.60 -17.80 -8.39
CA LEU A 153 10.56 -18.27 -6.99
C LEU A 153 10.66 -19.79 -6.85
N GLY A 154 10.77 -20.54 -7.95
CA GLY A 154 10.79 -22.00 -7.91
C GLY A 154 9.52 -22.61 -7.34
N VAL A 155 8.39 -21.91 -7.41
CA VAL A 155 7.08 -22.44 -7.01
C VAL A 155 6.72 -23.61 -7.94
N PRO A 156 6.19 -24.74 -7.44
CA PRO A 156 5.75 -25.83 -8.27
C PRO A 156 4.79 -25.37 -9.39
N ASP A 157 5.01 -25.84 -10.61
CA ASP A 157 4.17 -25.47 -11.74
C ASP A 157 2.84 -26.25 -11.66
N SER A 158 1.74 -25.51 -11.52
CA SER A 158 0.40 -26.08 -11.46
C SER A 158 -0.62 -25.17 -12.17
N PRO A 159 -1.74 -25.71 -12.68
CA PRO A 159 -2.74 -24.91 -13.39
C PRO A 159 -3.30 -23.75 -12.56
N HIS A 160 -3.58 -24.00 -11.26
CA HIS A 160 -4.08 -22.95 -10.37
C HIS A 160 -2.94 -21.99 -9.92
N GLY A 161 -1.71 -22.47 -9.72
CA GLY A 161 -0.54 -21.64 -9.44
C GLY A 161 -0.28 -20.63 -10.57
N ARG A 162 -0.47 -21.01 -11.82
CA ARG A 162 -0.39 -20.11 -12.98
C ARG A 162 -1.46 -19.02 -12.91
N LYS A 163 -2.72 -19.37 -12.59
CA LYS A 163 -3.80 -18.38 -12.43
C LYS A 163 -3.55 -17.42 -11.27
N VAL A 164 -3.03 -17.92 -10.13
CA VAL A 164 -2.62 -17.09 -8.99
C VAL A 164 -1.53 -16.12 -9.42
N SER A 165 -0.50 -16.62 -10.10
CA SER A 165 0.62 -15.84 -10.60
C SER A 165 0.16 -14.67 -11.49
N ARG A 166 -0.68 -14.97 -12.48
CA ARG A 166 -1.25 -14.00 -13.41
C ARG A 166 -2.13 -12.99 -12.70
N ALA A 167 -3.12 -13.44 -11.93
CA ALA A 167 -4.07 -12.56 -11.24
C ALA A 167 -3.36 -11.63 -10.24
N TRP A 168 -2.37 -12.13 -9.50
CA TRP A 168 -1.59 -11.32 -8.59
C TRP A 168 -0.79 -10.22 -9.31
N ALA A 169 -0.11 -10.55 -10.40
CA ALA A 169 0.66 -9.56 -11.16
C ALA A 169 -0.26 -8.48 -11.77
N ILE A 170 -1.41 -8.89 -12.33
CA ILE A 170 -2.41 -7.92 -12.84
C ILE A 170 -2.95 -7.04 -11.71
N SER A 171 -3.18 -7.58 -10.50
CA SER A 171 -3.64 -6.80 -9.33
C SER A 171 -2.66 -5.72 -8.94
N ALA A 172 -1.34 -6.02 -9.01
CA ALA A 172 -0.28 -5.06 -8.74
C ALA A 172 -0.26 -3.93 -9.78
N ALA A 173 -0.36 -4.27 -11.07
CA ALA A 173 -0.47 -3.29 -12.15
C ALA A 173 -1.75 -2.44 -12.01
N ALA A 174 -2.89 -3.06 -11.68
CA ALA A 174 -4.15 -2.37 -11.46
C ALA A 174 -4.05 -1.31 -10.35
N ARG A 175 -3.44 -1.63 -9.20
CA ARG A 175 -3.21 -0.67 -8.11
C ARG A 175 -2.31 0.49 -8.52
N GLY A 176 -1.30 0.24 -9.35
CA GLY A 176 -0.43 1.30 -9.88
C GLY A 176 -1.13 2.20 -10.89
N MET A 177 -1.91 1.62 -11.81
CA MET A 177 -2.58 2.34 -12.91
C MET A 177 -3.89 3.00 -12.48
N ALA A 178 -4.66 2.35 -11.60
CA ALA A 178 -5.94 2.81 -11.07
C ALA A 178 -5.97 2.77 -9.54
N PRO A 179 -5.28 3.71 -8.85
CA PRO A 179 -5.26 3.77 -7.40
C PRO A 179 -6.67 3.74 -6.81
N GLY A 180 -6.85 2.95 -5.76
CA GLY A 180 -8.15 2.75 -5.11
C GLY A 180 -8.99 1.63 -5.73
N CYS A 181 -8.56 0.95 -6.79
CA CYS A 181 -9.24 -0.25 -7.25
C CYS A 181 -9.22 -1.33 -6.16
N LYS A 182 -10.22 -2.22 -6.17
CA LYS A 182 -10.31 -3.28 -5.16
C LYS A 182 -9.23 -4.33 -5.39
N VAL A 183 -8.31 -4.45 -4.43
CA VAL A 183 -7.34 -5.54 -4.30
C VAL A 183 -7.27 -5.86 -2.82
N ASP A 184 -7.84 -6.98 -2.42
CA ASP A 184 -7.92 -7.44 -1.03
C ASP A 184 -7.15 -8.76 -0.82
N THR A 185 -6.36 -9.16 -1.80
CA THR A 185 -5.56 -10.38 -1.80
C THR A 185 -4.09 -10.08 -1.49
N VAL A 186 -3.44 -11.01 -0.82
CA VAL A 186 -2.03 -10.95 -0.41
C VAL A 186 -1.35 -12.24 -0.84
N LEU A 187 -0.30 -12.13 -1.64
CA LEU A 187 0.58 -13.26 -1.95
C LEU A 187 1.44 -13.56 -0.72
N ILE A 188 1.44 -14.80 -0.26
CA ILE A 188 2.23 -15.23 0.90
C ILE A 188 3.37 -16.13 0.44
N LEU A 189 4.58 -15.66 0.63
CA LEU A 189 5.81 -16.38 0.28
C LEU A 189 6.25 -17.23 1.49
N ALA A 190 5.87 -18.50 1.51
CA ALA A 190 6.27 -19.45 2.55
C ALA A 190 7.56 -20.18 2.15
N GLY A 191 8.56 -20.17 3.03
CA GLY A 191 9.84 -20.84 2.73
C GLY A 191 10.93 -20.50 3.73
N LYS A 192 12.05 -21.19 3.65
CA LYS A 192 13.18 -21.06 4.58
C LYS A 192 13.64 -19.61 4.75
N GLN A 193 14.13 -19.30 5.95
CA GLN A 193 14.80 -18.03 6.20
C GLN A 193 16.04 -17.92 5.29
N GLY A 194 16.29 -16.71 4.76
CA GLY A 194 17.43 -16.49 3.85
C GLY A 194 17.21 -16.98 2.42
N ALA A 195 16.03 -17.50 2.05
CA ALA A 195 15.72 -17.94 0.67
C ALA A 195 15.62 -16.82 -0.36
N GLY A 196 15.81 -15.55 0.01
CA GLY A 196 15.77 -14.43 -0.94
C GLY A 196 14.38 -13.82 -1.18
N LYS A 197 13.35 -14.15 -0.39
CA LYS A 197 11.96 -13.68 -0.57
C LYS A 197 11.83 -12.15 -0.62
N SER A 198 12.35 -11.46 0.39
CA SER A 198 12.33 -9.99 0.46
C SER A 198 13.17 -9.34 -0.66
N THR A 199 14.31 -9.96 -0.99
CA THR A 199 15.15 -9.52 -2.10
C THR A 199 14.42 -9.65 -3.43
N TRP A 200 13.66 -10.73 -3.63
CA TRP A 200 12.82 -10.91 -4.81
C TRP A 200 11.75 -9.81 -4.93
N CYS A 201 11.03 -9.52 -3.83
CA CYS A 201 10.07 -8.41 -3.83
C CYS A 201 10.73 -7.09 -4.22
N ARG A 202 11.85 -6.75 -3.59
CA ARG A 202 12.62 -5.53 -3.90
C ARG A 202 13.10 -5.50 -5.35
N THR A 203 13.54 -6.63 -5.90
CA THR A 203 14.01 -6.74 -7.29
C THR A 203 12.86 -6.56 -8.27
N LEU A 204 11.74 -7.24 -8.05
CA LEU A 204 10.59 -7.22 -8.95
C LEU A 204 9.90 -5.85 -8.98
N PHE A 205 9.69 -5.22 -7.82
CA PHE A 205 9.01 -3.92 -7.74
C PHE A 205 9.97 -2.73 -7.95
N GLY A 206 11.26 -2.95 -7.75
CA GLY A 206 12.28 -1.89 -7.73
C GLY A 206 12.38 -1.20 -6.37
N ALA A 207 13.61 -0.90 -5.94
CA ALA A 207 13.90 -0.32 -4.63
C ALA A 207 13.10 0.96 -4.29
N PRO A 208 12.84 1.90 -5.24
CA PRO A 208 12.07 3.11 -4.95
C PRO A 208 10.59 2.86 -4.60
N PHE A 209 10.04 1.71 -4.96
CA PHE A 209 8.62 1.39 -4.82
C PHE A 209 8.36 0.27 -3.80
N PHE A 210 9.39 -0.23 -3.13
CA PHE A 210 9.32 -1.32 -2.17
C PHE A 210 9.57 -0.83 -0.75
N CYS A 211 8.83 -1.39 0.22
CA CYS A 211 9.02 -1.14 1.64
C CYS A 211 8.85 -2.42 2.45
N ASP A 212 9.78 -2.66 3.38
CA ASP A 212 9.81 -3.76 4.35
C ASP A 212 9.87 -3.27 5.80
N THR A 213 9.64 -1.97 6.02
CA THR A 213 9.65 -1.36 7.35
C THR A 213 8.49 -1.87 8.17
N ARG A 214 8.75 -2.40 9.36
CA ARG A 214 7.69 -2.86 10.27
C ARG A 214 6.86 -1.68 10.78
N PHE A 215 5.54 -1.80 10.72
CA PHE A 215 4.61 -0.89 11.37
C PHE A 215 3.58 -1.67 12.20
N LYS A 216 2.96 -0.99 13.14
CA LYS A 216 1.87 -1.57 13.91
C LYS A 216 0.55 -1.27 13.20
N LEU A 217 -0.23 -2.31 12.91
CA LEU A 217 -1.58 -2.16 12.36
C LEU A 217 -2.44 -1.30 13.30
N GLY A 218 -3.28 -0.45 12.72
CA GLY A 218 -4.11 0.49 13.49
C GLY A 218 -3.41 1.80 13.85
N ASP A 219 -2.10 1.92 13.63
CA ASP A 219 -1.38 3.17 13.85
C ASP A 219 -1.60 4.14 12.68
N LYS A 220 -1.75 5.44 12.99
CA LYS A 220 -1.88 6.49 11.97
C LYS A 220 -0.62 6.62 11.11
N ASP A 221 0.54 6.34 11.69
CA ASP A 221 1.83 6.38 11.00
C ASP A 221 1.94 5.24 9.97
N ALA A 222 1.25 4.11 10.20
CA ALA A 222 1.14 3.02 9.24
C ALA A 222 0.52 3.48 7.91
N LEU A 223 -0.56 4.28 7.97
CA LEU A 223 -1.22 4.79 6.76
C LEU A 223 -0.36 5.77 5.97
N GLN A 224 0.45 6.58 6.68
CA GLN A 224 1.43 7.46 6.03
C GLN A 224 2.55 6.66 5.37
N GLY A 225 3.03 5.61 6.03
CA GLY A 225 4.07 4.72 5.53
C GLY A 225 3.72 4.00 4.22
N LEU A 226 2.42 3.95 3.84
CA LEU A 226 1.99 3.40 2.55
C LEU A 226 2.16 4.39 1.39
N ARG A 227 2.39 5.67 1.66
CA ARG A 227 2.59 6.67 0.61
C ARG A 227 3.93 6.44 -0.09
N GLY A 228 3.90 6.44 -1.42
CA GLY A 228 5.08 6.18 -2.22
C GLY A 228 5.53 4.72 -2.24
N VAL A 229 4.69 3.79 -1.77
CA VAL A 229 4.99 2.35 -1.75
C VAL A 229 4.02 1.62 -2.67
N TRP A 230 4.56 0.88 -3.63
CA TRP A 230 3.78 0.00 -4.49
C TRP A 230 3.67 -1.41 -3.91
N CYS A 231 4.79 -1.98 -3.43
CA CYS A 231 4.79 -3.26 -2.73
C CYS A 231 5.23 -3.06 -1.28
N TYR A 232 4.36 -3.45 -0.36
CA TYR A 232 4.66 -3.46 1.07
C TYR A 232 4.82 -4.90 1.55
N GLU A 233 6.00 -5.24 2.09
CA GLU A 233 6.25 -6.55 2.66
C GLU A 233 5.75 -6.61 4.11
N LEU A 234 4.83 -7.54 4.36
CA LEU A 234 4.36 -7.90 5.68
C LEU A 234 5.20 -9.08 6.20
N ALA A 235 6.34 -8.77 6.83
CA ALA A 235 7.20 -9.78 7.41
C ALA A 235 6.52 -10.45 8.62
N GLU A 236 6.67 -11.77 8.72
CA GLU A 236 6.19 -12.56 9.85
C GLU A 236 4.68 -12.42 10.15
N LEU A 237 3.85 -12.43 9.10
CA LEU A 237 2.38 -12.47 9.24
C LEU A 237 1.89 -13.55 10.22
N ALA A 238 2.67 -14.60 10.42
CA ALA A 238 2.43 -15.67 11.38
C ALA A 238 2.37 -15.22 12.85
N SER A 239 2.91 -14.06 13.18
CA SER A 239 2.86 -13.52 14.55
C SER A 239 1.56 -12.78 14.87
N THR A 240 0.66 -12.64 13.88
CA THR A 240 -0.61 -11.93 14.06
C THR A 240 -1.57 -12.81 14.87
N ARG A 241 -1.94 -12.36 16.06
CA ARG A 241 -2.89 -13.08 16.92
C ARG A 241 -4.28 -13.10 16.29
N ALA A 242 -5.06 -14.14 16.58
CA ALA A 242 -6.44 -14.26 16.08
C ALA A 242 -7.32 -13.03 16.39
N LYS A 243 -7.05 -12.30 17.48
CA LYS A 243 -7.74 -11.05 17.82
C LYS A 243 -7.50 -9.91 16.82
N ASP A 244 -6.37 -9.93 16.15
CA ASP A 244 -5.96 -8.87 15.22
C ASP A 244 -6.39 -9.19 13.78
N ALA A 245 -6.91 -10.41 13.53
CA ALA A 245 -7.23 -10.89 12.19
C ALA A 245 -8.28 -10.03 11.47
N GLU A 246 -9.32 -9.57 12.18
CA GLU A 246 -10.35 -8.69 11.59
C GLU A 246 -9.79 -7.31 11.24
N GLU A 247 -8.91 -6.76 12.08
CA GLU A 247 -8.24 -5.49 11.81
C GLU A 247 -7.31 -5.61 10.60
N VAL A 248 -6.53 -6.71 10.51
CA VAL A 248 -5.71 -7.02 9.33
C VAL A 248 -6.56 -7.12 8.07
N LYS A 249 -7.68 -7.84 8.11
CA LYS A 249 -8.60 -7.98 6.96
C LYS A 249 -9.16 -6.64 6.52
N ALA A 250 -9.59 -5.80 7.47
CA ALA A 250 -10.09 -4.47 7.19
C ALA A 250 -9.00 -3.59 6.55
N PHE A 251 -7.79 -3.62 7.10
CA PHE A 251 -6.64 -2.89 6.60
C PHE A 251 -6.26 -3.32 5.17
N LEU A 252 -6.17 -4.63 4.90
CA LEU A 252 -5.82 -5.16 3.57
C LEU A 252 -6.88 -4.81 2.52
N SER A 253 -8.16 -4.81 2.90
CA SER A 253 -9.28 -4.55 1.99
C SER A 253 -9.52 -3.07 1.69
N ALA A 254 -8.88 -2.15 2.40
CA ALA A 254 -9.07 -0.72 2.21
C ALA A 254 -8.64 -0.28 0.81
N GLN A 255 -9.48 0.53 0.18
CA GLN A 255 -9.24 1.12 -1.14
C GLN A 255 -8.62 2.51 -1.03
N GLU A 256 -8.82 3.16 0.11
CA GLU A 256 -8.31 4.50 0.40
C GLU A 256 -7.84 4.58 1.86
N ASP A 257 -6.89 5.47 2.09
CA ASP A 257 -6.33 5.77 3.39
C ASP A 257 -6.73 7.18 3.80
N ARG A 258 -7.38 7.32 4.95
CA ARG A 258 -7.87 8.60 5.46
C ARG A 258 -7.19 8.94 6.77
N TYR A 259 -6.40 10.00 6.75
CA TYR A 259 -5.68 10.45 7.94
C TYR A 259 -5.39 11.96 7.88
N ARG A 260 -4.96 12.53 9.00
CA ARG A 260 -4.47 13.90 9.05
C ARG A 260 -2.95 13.85 8.96
N PRO A 261 -2.33 14.45 7.91
CA PRO A 261 -0.88 14.56 7.82
C PRO A 261 -0.30 15.27 9.05
N PRO A 262 0.96 15.00 9.43
CA PRO A 262 1.65 15.77 10.46
C PRO A 262 1.58 17.26 10.14
N TYR A 263 1.26 18.06 11.15
CA TYR A 263 1.05 19.51 11.02
C TYR A 263 -0.06 19.95 10.08
N GLY A 264 -0.75 19.03 9.39
CA GLY A 264 -1.89 19.32 8.53
C GLY A 264 -3.11 19.74 9.35
N LYS A 265 -3.86 20.74 8.86
CA LYS A 265 -5.11 21.22 9.51
C LYS A 265 -6.33 20.41 9.07
N VAL A 266 -6.26 19.75 7.91
CA VAL A 266 -7.39 19.08 7.25
C VAL A 266 -7.13 17.58 7.13
N MET A 267 -8.20 16.77 7.26
CA MET A 267 -8.15 15.35 6.93
C MET A 267 -8.00 15.20 5.42
N VAL A 268 -7.11 14.30 5.00
CA VAL A 268 -6.90 13.97 3.58
C VAL A 268 -7.27 12.52 3.32
N THR A 269 -7.72 12.24 2.11
CA THR A 269 -8.04 10.89 1.63
C THR A 269 -7.17 10.60 0.42
N TYR A 270 -6.41 9.51 0.49
CA TYR A 270 -5.57 9.06 -0.60
C TYR A 270 -6.03 7.70 -1.10
N LYS A 271 -6.20 7.58 -2.39
CA LYS A 271 -6.48 6.30 -3.05
C LYS A 271 -5.23 5.42 -2.96
N ARG A 272 -5.41 4.19 -2.48
CA ARG A 272 -4.31 3.27 -2.25
C ARG A 272 -3.73 2.73 -3.55
N SER A 273 -2.42 2.88 -3.73
CA SER A 273 -1.65 2.28 -4.83
C SER A 273 -0.86 1.05 -4.39
N THR A 274 -0.85 0.75 -3.09
CA THR A 274 -0.07 -0.32 -2.49
C THR A 274 -0.75 -1.66 -2.62
N ILE A 275 0.02 -2.70 -2.93
CA ILE A 275 -0.31 -4.10 -2.68
C ILE A 275 0.55 -4.64 -1.54
N PHE A 276 0.11 -5.76 -0.97
CA PHE A 276 0.80 -6.40 0.13
C PHE A 276 1.34 -7.77 -0.29
N VAL A 277 2.54 -8.08 0.15
CA VAL A 277 3.15 -9.41 0.04
C VAL A 277 3.53 -9.86 1.44
N GLY A 278 3.09 -11.02 1.85
CA GLY A 278 3.49 -11.62 3.12
C GLY A 278 4.70 -12.52 2.96
N THR A 279 5.60 -12.52 3.94
CA THR A 279 6.70 -13.48 4.00
C THR A 279 6.65 -14.25 5.32
N THR A 280 6.88 -15.56 5.26
CA THR A 280 6.93 -16.41 6.44
C THR A 280 7.96 -17.53 6.27
N ASN A 281 8.53 -17.97 7.39
CA ASN A 281 9.37 -19.17 7.47
C ASN A 281 8.66 -20.31 8.23
N GLN A 282 7.46 -20.06 8.74
CA GLN A 282 6.66 -21.05 9.45
C GLN A 282 5.85 -21.87 8.46
N PRO A 283 5.77 -23.21 8.64
CA PRO A 283 4.98 -24.08 7.77
C PRO A 283 3.48 -23.81 7.91
N THR A 284 3.03 -23.37 9.09
CA THR A 284 1.65 -23.04 9.39
C THR A 284 1.57 -21.60 9.92
N PHE A 285 0.72 -20.78 9.35
CA PHE A 285 0.64 -19.35 9.68
C PHE A 285 -0.78 -18.75 9.59
N LEU A 286 -1.76 -19.49 9.05
CA LEU A 286 -3.15 -19.03 8.96
C LEU A 286 -3.91 -19.47 10.21
N ALA A 287 -4.08 -18.55 11.15
CA ALA A 287 -4.78 -18.82 12.42
C ALA A 287 -6.31 -18.68 12.31
N ASP A 288 -6.84 -18.10 11.21
CA ASP A 288 -8.27 -17.84 11.04
C ASP A 288 -8.77 -18.32 9.69
N PRO A 289 -9.63 -19.36 9.64
CA PRO A 289 -10.19 -19.90 8.41
C PRO A 289 -11.19 -18.95 7.73
N THR A 290 -11.83 -18.03 8.48
CA THR A 290 -12.95 -17.22 7.96
C THR A 290 -12.55 -16.11 6.99
N GLY A 291 -11.26 -15.78 6.91
CA GLY A 291 -10.72 -14.75 6.03
C GLY A 291 -9.64 -15.26 5.07
N ALA A 292 -9.41 -16.56 5.07
CA ALA A 292 -8.31 -17.22 4.34
C ALA A 292 -8.30 -16.94 2.82
N ARG A 293 -9.44 -16.69 2.19
CA ARG A 293 -9.54 -16.38 0.75
C ARG A 293 -8.68 -15.17 0.29
N ARG A 294 -8.31 -14.28 1.21
CA ARG A 294 -7.44 -13.13 0.89
C ARG A 294 -5.97 -13.52 0.77
N PHE A 295 -5.59 -14.63 1.35
CA PHE A 295 -4.19 -15.08 1.38
C PHE A 295 -3.97 -16.15 0.32
N TRP A 296 -3.01 -15.88 -0.56
CA TRP A 296 -2.59 -16.80 -1.61
C TRP A 296 -1.21 -17.34 -1.28
N PRO A 297 -1.11 -18.43 -0.51
CA PRO A 297 0.16 -19.00 -0.12
C PRO A 297 0.83 -19.71 -1.30
N VAL A 298 2.14 -19.54 -1.38
CA VAL A 298 3.00 -20.29 -2.32
C VAL A 298 4.26 -20.75 -1.61
N THR A 299 4.64 -22.01 -1.84
CA THR A 299 5.90 -22.54 -1.31
C THR A 299 7.05 -22.08 -2.19
N VAL A 300 7.96 -21.30 -1.62
CA VAL A 300 9.15 -20.78 -2.31
C VAL A 300 10.23 -21.85 -2.37
N GLY A 301 10.68 -22.15 -3.58
CA GLY A 301 11.82 -23.03 -3.87
C GLY A 301 13.11 -22.25 -4.10
N ALA A 302 13.79 -22.52 -5.19
CA ALA A 302 14.98 -21.76 -5.60
C ALA A 302 14.60 -20.42 -6.21
N VAL A 303 15.04 -19.33 -5.59
CA VAL A 303 14.79 -17.97 -6.07
C VAL A 303 15.79 -17.58 -7.13
N ASP A 304 15.30 -17.17 -8.30
CA ASP A 304 16.11 -16.67 -9.42
C ASP A 304 15.99 -15.13 -9.51
N LEU A 305 16.92 -14.44 -8.87
CA LEU A 305 16.97 -12.98 -8.86
C LEU A 305 17.45 -12.41 -10.20
N ASP A 306 18.32 -13.13 -10.90
CA ASP A 306 18.87 -12.69 -12.19
C ASP A 306 17.77 -12.71 -13.26
N TRP A 307 17.00 -13.80 -13.33
CA TRP A 307 15.83 -13.85 -14.18
C TRP A 307 14.81 -12.75 -13.83
N THR A 308 14.56 -12.55 -12.55
CA THR A 308 13.63 -11.51 -12.07
C THR A 308 14.06 -10.13 -12.51
N ALA A 309 15.33 -9.78 -12.32
CA ALA A 309 15.89 -8.49 -12.71
C ALA A 309 15.84 -8.28 -14.24
N ALA A 310 16.19 -9.30 -15.00
CA ALA A 310 16.22 -9.24 -16.46
C ALA A 310 14.82 -9.10 -17.10
N HIS A 311 13.77 -9.65 -16.46
CA HIS A 311 12.42 -9.69 -17.02
C HIS A 311 11.42 -8.77 -16.33
N ARG A 312 11.79 -8.07 -15.26
CA ARG A 312 10.94 -7.21 -14.46
C ARG A 312 10.05 -6.29 -15.30
N ASP A 313 10.66 -5.55 -16.21
CA ASP A 313 9.93 -4.54 -16.98
C ASP A 313 8.95 -5.19 -17.96
N GLN A 314 9.29 -6.38 -18.51
CA GLN A 314 8.41 -7.14 -19.39
C GLN A 314 7.25 -7.81 -18.63
N VAL A 315 7.50 -8.29 -17.41
CA VAL A 315 6.43 -8.78 -16.51
C VAL A 315 5.41 -7.67 -16.24
N TRP A 316 5.89 -6.48 -15.90
CA TRP A 316 4.98 -5.35 -15.67
C TRP A 316 4.33 -4.83 -16.94
N ALA A 317 5.01 -4.87 -18.07
CA ALA A 317 4.44 -4.51 -19.38
C ALA A 317 3.27 -5.43 -19.74
N GLU A 318 3.45 -6.76 -19.59
CA GLU A 318 2.39 -7.74 -19.78
C GLU A 318 1.21 -7.52 -18.80
N ALA A 319 1.50 -7.30 -17.51
CA ALA A 319 0.48 -7.05 -16.50
C ALA A 319 -0.35 -5.78 -16.79
N VAL A 320 0.30 -4.72 -17.28
CA VAL A 320 -0.38 -3.49 -17.72
C VAL A 320 -1.22 -3.75 -18.98
N ALA A 321 -0.73 -4.54 -19.93
CA ALA A 321 -1.48 -4.91 -21.15
C ALA A 321 -2.73 -5.72 -20.77
N ALA A 322 -2.61 -6.72 -19.91
CA ALA A 322 -3.71 -7.52 -19.39
C ALA A 322 -4.74 -6.67 -18.64
N PHE A 323 -4.27 -5.75 -17.76
CA PHE A 323 -5.14 -4.80 -17.07
C PHE A 323 -5.92 -3.90 -18.05
N LYS A 324 -5.25 -3.36 -19.07
CA LYS A 324 -5.90 -2.52 -20.10
C LYS A 324 -6.89 -3.30 -20.96
N ALA A 325 -6.65 -4.61 -21.16
CA ALA A 325 -7.56 -5.51 -21.84
C ALA A 325 -8.79 -5.88 -20.99
N GLY A 326 -8.82 -5.49 -19.71
CA GLY A 326 -9.94 -5.77 -18.80
C GLY A 326 -9.90 -7.18 -18.20
N GLU A 327 -8.73 -7.83 -18.19
CA GLU A 327 -8.59 -9.13 -17.55
C GLU A 327 -8.84 -9.03 -16.03
N PRO A 328 -9.57 -10.01 -15.45
CA PRO A 328 -9.83 -10.01 -14.01
C PRO A 328 -8.55 -10.30 -13.22
N TRP A 329 -8.36 -9.59 -12.11
CA TRP A 329 -7.28 -9.80 -11.16
C TRP A 329 -7.77 -10.45 -9.85
N TRP A 330 -8.84 -11.21 -9.94
CA TRP A 330 -9.39 -12.08 -8.90
C TRP A 330 -9.57 -13.48 -9.47
N LEU A 331 -9.57 -14.46 -8.59
CA LEU A 331 -9.74 -15.86 -9.00
C LEU A 331 -11.22 -16.17 -9.27
N ASP A 332 -11.47 -17.02 -10.25
CA ASP A 332 -12.78 -17.63 -10.44
C ASP A 332 -13.07 -18.64 -9.31
N ARG A 333 -14.35 -18.99 -9.14
CA ARG A 333 -14.81 -19.86 -8.04
C ARG A 333 -14.14 -21.24 -8.02
N ALA A 334 -13.83 -21.81 -9.18
CA ALA A 334 -13.18 -23.12 -9.29
C ALA A 334 -11.72 -23.06 -8.86
N THR A 335 -11.01 -22.00 -9.29
CA THR A 335 -9.62 -21.74 -8.88
C THR A 335 -9.55 -21.39 -7.40
N GLU A 336 -10.50 -20.64 -6.88
CA GLU A 336 -10.57 -20.30 -5.46
C GLU A 336 -10.71 -21.53 -4.58
N SER A 337 -11.51 -22.52 -4.99
CA SER A 337 -11.64 -23.83 -4.31
C SER A 337 -10.31 -24.61 -4.31
N ALA A 338 -9.60 -24.66 -5.44
CA ALA A 338 -8.31 -25.34 -5.51
C ALA A 338 -7.23 -24.67 -4.63
N VAL A 339 -7.24 -23.33 -4.56
CA VAL A 339 -6.35 -22.58 -3.64
C VAL A 339 -6.75 -22.77 -2.17
N GLU A 340 -8.02 -23.07 -1.89
CA GLU A 340 -8.49 -23.38 -0.54
C GLU A 340 -7.90 -24.71 -0.02
N ASP A 341 -7.82 -25.73 -0.87
CA ASP A 341 -7.16 -27.00 -0.54
C ASP A 341 -5.66 -26.80 -0.24
N GLU A 342 -4.96 -25.94 -1.02
CA GLU A 342 -3.59 -25.60 -0.71
C GLU A 342 -3.45 -24.78 0.59
N ARG A 343 -4.37 -23.87 0.86
CA ARG A 343 -4.38 -23.09 2.12
C ARG A 343 -4.52 -23.99 3.35
N ALA A 344 -5.27 -25.08 3.25
CA ALA A 344 -5.45 -26.03 4.33
C ALA A 344 -4.09 -26.57 4.85
N ALA A 345 -3.12 -26.75 3.97
CA ALA A 345 -1.76 -27.19 4.36
C ALA A 345 -0.99 -26.13 5.19
N TYR A 346 -1.41 -24.87 5.19
CA TYR A 346 -0.79 -23.78 5.95
C TYR A 346 -1.60 -23.35 7.18
N GLN A 347 -2.74 -24.01 7.44
CA GLN A 347 -3.52 -23.78 8.66
C GLN A 347 -2.81 -24.42 9.85
N HIS A 348 -2.90 -23.76 10.99
CA HIS A 348 -2.49 -24.39 12.25
C HIS A 348 -3.49 -25.50 12.58
N ASP A 349 -3.00 -26.71 12.71
CA ASP A 349 -3.76 -27.75 13.39
C ASP A 349 -4.02 -27.27 14.81
N ASP A 350 -5.28 -27.07 15.15
CA ASP A 350 -5.64 -26.73 16.51
C ASP A 350 -5.30 -27.93 17.43
N PRO A 351 -4.46 -27.79 18.47
CA PRO A 351 -4.12 -28.89 19.36
C PRO A 351 -5.34 -29.60 19.96
N TRP A 352 -6.49 -28.96 19.99
CA TRP A 352 -7.73 -29.55 20.47
C TRP A 352 -8.48 -30.30 19.37
N GLU A 353 -8.19 -30.04 18.09
CA GLU A 353 -8.95 -30.54 16.94
C GLU A 353 -8.96 -32.07 16.91
N ALA A 354 -7.81 -32.72 17.01
CA ALA A 354 -7.72 -34.18 17.03
C ALA A 354 -8.46 -34.82 18.23
N ALA A 355 -8.40 -34.17 19.40
CA ALA A 355 -9.11 -34.64 20.58
C ALA A 355 -10.63 -34.49 20.43
N VAL A 356 -11.07 -33.31 19.90
CA VAL A 356 -12.49 -33.01 19.67
C VAL A 356 -13.04 -33.89 18.56
N GLU A 357 -12.29 -34.10 17.47
CA GLU A 357 -12.65 -34.99 16.38
C GLU A 357 -12.88 -36.41 16.88
N SER A 358 -11.88 -36.97 17.58
CA SER A 358 -11.98 -38.30 18.15
C SER A 358 -13.15 -38.46 19.13
N TRP A 359 -13.39 -37.46 19.96
CA TRP A 359 -14.48 -37.43 20.90
C TRP A 359 -15.85 -37.32 20.22
N CYS A 360 -15.95 -36.52 19.19
CA CYS A 360 -17.17 -36.31 18.39
C CYS A 360 -17.52 -37.52 17.50
N TYR A 361 -16.54 -38.34 17.11
CA TYR A 361 -16.77 -39.56 16.31
C TYR A 361 -17.50 -40.66 17.07
N ASP A 362 -17.55 -40.62 18.42
CA ASP A 362 -18.36 -41.56 19.20
C ASP A 362 -19.85 -41.18 19.14
N LEU A 363 -20.46 -41.50 18.02
CA LEU A 363 -21.90 -41.23 17.71
C LEU A 363 -22.86 -41.80 18.75
N SER A 364 -22.44 -42.79 19.55
CA SER A 364 -23.28 -43.40 20.59
C SER A 364 -23.56 -42.44 21.74
N ARG A 365 -22.62 -41.54 22.02
CA ARG A 365 -22.68 -40.53 23.11
C ARG A 365 -23.41 -39.26 22.74
N HIS A 366 -23.53 -38.96 21.44
CA HIS A 366 -23.92 -37.62 20.96
C HIS A 366 -25.19 -37.61 20.10
N LYS A 367 -26.10 -38.56 20.28
CA LYS A 367 -27.34 -38.67 19.51
C LYS A 367 -28.17 -37.37 19.51
N ASN A 368 -28.11 -36.59 20.56
CA ASN A 368 -28.87 -35.35 20.70
C ASN A 368 -28.04 -34.09 20.35
N GLY A 369 -26.82 -34.26 19.78
CA GLY A 369 -25.86 -33.20 19.53
C GLY A 369 -25.02 -32.86 20.76
N VAL A 370 -24.03 -31.98 20.60
CA VAL A 370 -23.12 -31.55 21.64
C VAL A 370 -23.20 -30.03 21.83
N THR A 371 -23.06 -29.59 23.06
CA THR A 371 -22.84 -28.14 23.32
C THR A 371 -21.36 -27.83 23.34
N VAL A 372 -20.97 -26.59 23.06
CA VAL A 372 -19.58 -26.13 23.20
C VAL A 372 -19.05 -26.38 24.61
N ARG A 373 -19.94 -26.27 25.62
CA ARG A 373 -19.60 -26.55 27.01
C ARG A 373 -19.25 -28.01 27.23
N ASP A 374 -20.02 -28.96 26.68
CA ASP A 374 -19.75 -30.40 26.81
C ASP A 374 -18.35 -30.76 26.25
N VAL A 375 -18.02 -30.14 25.09
CA VAL A 375 -16.67 -30.32 24.52
C VAL A 375 -15.58 -29.77 25.41
N LEU A 376 -15.79 -28.59 26.00
CA LEU A 376 -14.79 -27.98 26.89
C LEU A 376 -14.61 -28.77 28.19
N THR A 377 -15.71 -29.27 28.79
CA THR A 377 -15.65 -29.97 30.06
C THR A 377 -15.31 -31.45 29.88
N ASP A 378 -16.04 -32.17 29.01
CA ASP A 378 -16.01 -33.65 28.96
C ASP A 378 -14.95 -34.17 28.00
N CYS A 379 -14.62 -33.42 26.94
CA CYS A 379 -13.57 -33.77 26.00
C CYS A 379 -12.21 -33.19 26.44
N LEU A 380 -12.18 -31.89 26.76
CA LEU A 380 -10.92 -31.17 27.01
C LEU A 380 -10.59 -31.04 28.50
N GLY A 381 -11.47 -31.49 29.39
CA GLY A 381 -11.23 -31.55 30.85
C GLY A 381 -11.08 -30.16 31.49
N LYS A 382 -11.68 -29.12 30.93
CA LYS A 382 -11.64 -27.77 31.51
C LYS A 382 -12.67 -27.62 32.63
N ASP A 383 -12.25 -27.02 33.72
CA ASP A 383 -13.17 -26.67 34.81
C ASP A 383 -14.13 -25.57 34.39
N VAL A 384 -15.40 -25.68 34.81
CA VAL A 384 -16.46 -24.75 34.47
C VAL A 384 -16.13 -23.30 34.86
N GLY A 385 -15.33 -23.12 35.93
CA GLY A 385 -14.89 -21.82 36.40
C GLY A 385 -13.86 -21.13 35.51
N ASP A 386 -13.13 -21.92 34.70
CA ASP A 386 -12.03 -21.47 33.85
C ASP A 386 -12.45 -21.29 32.36
N LEU A 387 -13.75 -21.48 32.06
CA LEU A 387 -14.25 -21.33 30.70
C LEU A 387 -14.24 -19.87 30.25
N SER A 388 -13.45 -19.59 29.23
CA SER A 388 -13.42 -18.27 28.60
C SER A 388 -14.26 -18.22 27.33
N ARG A 389 -14.75 -17.04 26.97
CA ARG A 389 -15.43 -16.82 25.68
C ARG A 389 -14.53 -17.16 24.49
N GLY A 390 -13.20 -17.01 24.65
CA GLY A 390 -12.21 -17.41 23.64
C GLY A 390 -12.21 -18.92 23.41
N ASP A 391 -12.29 -19.71 24.49
CA ASP A 391 -12.38 -21.17 24.39
C ASP A 391 -13.69 -21.62 23.72
N GLU A 392 -14.79 -20.98 24.05
CA GLU A 392 -16.08 -21.27 23.42
C GLU A 392 -16.06 -21.00 21.91
N MET A 393 -15.46 -19.87 21.50
CA MET A 393 -15.32 -19.54 20.07
C MET A 393 -14.37 -20.51 19.37
N ARG A 394 -13.29 -20.92 20.01
CA ARG A 394 -12.32 -21.86 19.48
C ARG A 394 -12.96 -23.24 19.21
N VAL A 395 -13.66 -23.80 20.19
CA VAL A 395 -14.39 -25.06 20.04
C VAL A 395 -15.48 -24.96 18.98
N ALA A 396 -16.21 -23.84 18.93
CA ALA A 396 -17.21 -23.61 17.90
C ALA A 396 -16.58 -23.59 16.49
N GLY A 397 -15.38 -23.04 16.34
CA GLY A 397 -14.59 -23.09 15.10
C GLY A 397 -14.23 -24.51 14.70
N ILE A 398 -13.68 -25.30 15.65
CA ILE A 398 -13.30 -26.71 15.44
C ILE A 398 -14.52 -27.54 15.03
N LEU A 399 -15.64 -27.40 15.72
CA LEU A 399 -16.86 -28.14 15.34
C LEU A 399 -17.34 -27.78 13.94
N GLY A 400 -17.18 -26.51 13.54
CA GLY A 400 -17.48 -26.03 12.19
C GLY A 400 -16.57 -26.66 11.13
N SER A 401 -15.23 -26.73 11.38
CA SER A 401 -14.26 -27.38 10.47
C SER A 401 -14.53 -28.88 10.32
N LEU A 402 -14.96 -29.54 11.39
CA LEU A 402 -15.36 -30.96 11.38
C LEU A 402 -16.72 -31.23 10.70
N GLY A 403 -17.35 -30.22 10.09
CA GLY A 403 -18.61 -30.35 9.38
C GLY A 403 -19.84 -30.43 10.29
N TRP A 404 -19.73 -29.92 11.51
CA TRP A 404 -20.87 -29.83 12.42
C TRP A 404 -21.57 -28.48 12.28
N GLY A 405 -22.92 -28.53 12.24
CA GLY A 405 -23.76 -27.32 12.14
C GLY A 405 -24.48 -27.01 13.46
N LYS A 406 -24.57 -25.72 13.80
CA LYS A 406 -25.30 -25.25 14.98
C LYS A 406 -26.80 -25.33 14.77
N ARG A 407 -27.51 -26.04 15.64
CA ARG A 407 -28.98 -26.19 15.60
C ARG A 407 -29.61 -25.78 16.92
N ARG A 408 -30.88 -25.37 16.85
CA ARG A 408 -31.67 -25.01 18.03
C ARG A 408 -32.58 -26.21 18.39
N VAL A 409 -32.37 -26.77 19.57
CA VAL A 409 -33.14 -27.92 20.08
C VAL A 409 -33.93 -27.47 21.30
N ARG A 410 -35.13 -28.08 21.49
CA ARG A 410 -35.99 -27.84 22.65
C ARG A 410 -35.72 -28.96 23.67
N GLY A 411 -35.08 -28.67 24.79
CA GLY A 411 -34.82 -29.61 25.88
C GLY A 411 -35.67 -29.31 27.11
N GLU A 412 -35.59 -30.17 28.13
CA GLU A 412 -36.37 -30.06 29.38
C GLU A 412 -36.13 -28.75 30.19
N GLY A 413 -35.00 -28.04 29.90
CA GLY A 413 -34.65 -26.75 30.49
C GLY A 413 -34.86 -25.52 29.62
N GLY A 414 -35.52 -25.65 28.45
CA GLY A 414 -35.72 -24.54 27.52
C GLY A 414 -35.04 -24.74 26.16
N ARG A 415 -34.78 -23.61 25.45
CA ARG A 415 -34.14 -23.65 24.11
C ARG A 415 -32.62 -23.64 24.27
N ALA A 416 -31.95 -24.71 23.83
CA ALA A 416 -30.50 -24.82 23.80
C ALA A 416 -29.95 -24.81 22.36
N HIS A 417 -28.72 -24.34 22.18
CA HIS A 417 -27.97 -24.47 20.93
C HIS A 417 -27.03 -25.67 21.03
N VAL A 418 -27.20 -26.64 20.14
CA VAL A 418 -26.34 -27.81 20.02
C VAL A 418 -25.70 -27.86 18.64
N TRP A 419 -24.58 -28.51 18.55
CA TRP A 419 -23.90 -28.82 17.31
C TRP A 419 -24.16 -30.25 16.89
N MET A 420 -24.42 -30.47 15.61
CA MET A 420 -24.74 -31.80 15.02
C MET A 420 -24.05 -31.91 13.66
N PRO A 421 -23.67 -33.12 13.22
CA PRO A 421 -23.15 -33.32 11.86
C PRO A 421 -24.10 -32.76 10.80
N VAL A 422 -23.57 -32.09 9.79
CA VAL A 422 -24.38 -31.56 8.66
C VAL A 422 -24.89 -32.76 7.88
N GLY A 423 -26.22 -32.89 7.79
CA GLY A 423 -26.91 -34.07 7.15
C GLY A 423 -27.56 -35.04 8.15
N ALA A 424 -27.27 -34.98 9.44
CA ALA A 424 -27.98 -35.74 10.46
C ALA A 424 -29.45 -35.28 10.57
N LYS A 425 -30.40 -36.25 10.57
CA LYS A 425 -31.81 -35.94 10.84
C LYS A 425 -31.97 -35.47 12.28
N SER A 426 -32.73 -34.41 12.49
CA SER A 426 -33.11 -33.99 13.85
C SER A 426 -33.78 -35.15 14.59
N PRO A 427 -33.48 -35.32 15.90
CA PRO A 427 -34.14 -36.31 16.72
C PRO A 427 -35.63 -36.05 16.87
#